data_a1e2fb0a9dc6b4d7d180d96661a1c44b
#
_entry.id   a1e2fb0a9dc6b4d7d180d96661a1c44b
#
_cell.length_a   1.000
_cell.length_b   1.000
_cell.length_c   1.000
_cell.angle_alpha   90.00
_cell.angle_beta   90.00
_cell.angle_gamma   90.00
#
_symmetry.space_group_name_H-M   'P 1'
#
loop_
_entity.id
_entity.type
_entity.pdbx_description
1 polymer ?
#
loop_
_entity_poly.entity_id
_entity_poly.type
_entity_poly.pdbx_seq_one_letter_code
_entity_poly.pdbx_strand_id
1 'polypeptide(L)'
;MKTSDFYFDLPEELIAQEPLKDRASSRLMVVHKDSGEREHRHFRDIKEYLKAGDCLVINNTKVLPARLYGERVGTGAAMEILLLVRRDMDTWEVLVRPGKKARPGDKISFGGGKLVAEVLEVIEGGNRIIKFEYEGVFENILDELGEMPLPPYITHKLEDKNRYQTVYAEHEGSAAAPTAGLHFTPELLQEIEEMGVKVAHVTLHVGLGTFRPVKVDNVLEHEMHSEFYVVEPEQAEIMNETKKNGGRIIAVGTTSTRTLESVTDENGIIQPKTGWTKIFIYPGYDFKAVDCLVTNFHLPESTLIMLVSALMGKDLVMESYDEAVKERYRFFSFGDACLFLAKK
;
A
#
# COMPACT_ATOMS: atom_id res chain seq x y z
N MET A 1 -11.16 -20.79 10.23
CA MET A 1 -9.92 -20.48 9.46
C MET A 1 -8.92 -19.87 10.43
N LYS A 2 -7.74 -20.45 10.49
CA LYS A 2 -6.68 -19.97 11.38
C LYS A 2 -5.70 -19.10 10.62
N THR A 3 -5.09 -18.16 11.30
CA THR A 3 -4.00 -17.32 10.74
C THR A 3 -2.85 -18.20 10.26
N SER A 4 -2.50 -19.27 11.02
CA SER A 4 -1.49 -20.26 10.66
C SER A 4 -1.78 -21.06 9.37
N ASP A 5 -3.02 -21.04 8.85
CA ASP A 5 -3.35 -21.69 7.58
C ASP A 5 -2.68 -20.97 6.38
N PHE A 6 -2.11 -19.77 6.61
CA PHE A 6 -1.40 -18.93 5.63
C PHE A 6 0.10 -18.83 5.92
N TYR A 7 0.63 -19.74 6.72
CA TYR A 7 2.05 -19.80 7.00
C TYR A 7 2.79 -20.49 5.85
N PHE A 8 3.95 -19.96 5.50
CA PHE A 8 4.98 -20.58 4.67
C PHE A 8 6.35 -20.15 5.20
N ASP A 9 7.37 -20.98 4.96
CA ASP A 9 8.72 -20.66 5.39
C ASP A 9 9.37 -19.64 4.45
N LEU A 10 9.59 -18.43 4.95
CA LEU A 10 10.22 -17.34 4.18
C LEU A 10 11.61 -17.04 4.72
N PRO A 11 12.68 -17.41 4.01
CA PRO A 11 14.04 -17.03 4.36
C PRO A 11 14.21 -15.51 4.37
N GLU A 12 14.84 -14.97 5.43
CA GLU A 12 15.01 -13.54 5.64
C GLU A 12 15.78 -12.85 4.48
N GLU A 13 16.73 -13.57 3.88
CA GLU A 13 17.51 -13.06 2.75
C GLU A 13 16.68 -12.82 1.48
N LEU A 14 15.46 -13.36 1.38
CA LEU A 14 14.55 -13.07 0.27
C LEU A 14 13.76 -11.78 0.46
N ILE A 15 13.78 -11.18 1.64
CA ILE A 15 13.13 -9.89 1.91
C ILE A 15 13.98 -8.76 1.30
N ALA A 16 13.47 -8.15 0.24
CA ALA A 16 14.19 -7.12 -0.49
C ALA A 16 14.40 -5.86 0.35
N GLN A 17 15.65 -5.46 0.53
CA GLN A 17 16.04 -4.26 1.28
C GLN A 17 16.15 -3.01 0.40
N GLU A 18 16.35 -3.19 -0.91
CA GLU A 18 16.61 -2.12 -1.87
C GLU A 18 15.81 -2.35 -3.16
N PRO A 19 15.32 -1.25 -3.80
CA PRO A 19 14.67 -1.35 -5.09
C PRO A 19 15.69 -1.66 -6.20
N LEU A 20 15.26 -2.37 -7.23
CA LEU A 20 16.06 -2.54 -8.45
C LEU A 20 16.24 -1.19 -9.15
N LYS A 21 17.36 -0.98 -9.84
CA LYS A 21 17.62 0.28 -10.60
C LYS A 21 16.55 0.54 -11.63
N ASP A 22 16.22 -0.46 -12.44
CA ASP A 22 15.11 -0.44 -13.39
C ASP A 22 13.87 -1.07 -12.73
N ARG A 23 12.79 -0.28 -12.58
CA ARG A 23 11.54 -0.71 -11.93
C ARG A 23 10.91 -1.90 -12.64
N ALA A 24 10.86 -1.87 -13.98
CA ALA A 24 10.23 -2.89 -14.80
C ALA A 24 11.08 -4.15 -15.02
N SER A 25 12.30 -4.19 -14.48
CA SER A 25 13.18 -5.36 -14.53
C SER A 25 12.94 -6.38 -13.40
N SER A 26 12.06 -6.09 -12.43
CA SER A 26 11.66 -7.07 -11.43
C SER A 26 11.06 -8.32 -12.08
N ARG A 27 11.18 -9.45 -11.41
CA ARG A 27 10.52 -10.68 -11.88
C ARG A 27 9.00 -10.55 -11.69
N LEU A 28 8.28 -11.27 -12.53
CA LEU A 28 6.81 -11.38 -12.49
C LEU A 28 6.43 -12.85 -12.49
N MET A 29 5.74 -13.31 -11.45
CA MET A 29 5.07 -14.60 -11.49
C MET A 29 3.64 -14.39 -11.97
N VAL A 30 3.28 -15.00 -13.09
CA VAL A 30 1.90 -14.99 -13.59
C VAL A 30 1.22 -16.27 -13.19
N VAL A 31 0.08 -16.17 -12.49
CA VAL A 31 -0.66 -17.31 -11.95
C VAL A 31 -2.06 -17.35 -12.56
N HIS A 32 -2.36 -18.45 -13.24
CA HIS A 32 -3.66 -18.69 -13.88
C HIS A 32 -4.58 -19.49 -12.97
N LYS A 33 -5.72 -18.91 -12.59
CA LYS A 33 -6.65 -19.55 -11.64
C LYS A 33 -7.29 -20.82 -12.19
N ASP A 34 -7.58 -20.83 -13.47
CA ASP A 34 -8.32 -21.92 -14.14
C ASP A 34 -7.48 -23.16 -14.38
N SER A 35 -6.20 -22.99 -14.73
CA SER A 35 -5.27 -24.10 -15.01
C SER A 35 -4.34 -24.44 -13.85
N GLY A 36 -4.16 -23.49 -12.91
CA GLY A 36 -3.13 -23.58 -11.89
C GLY A 36 -1.70 -23.35 -12.41
N GLU A 37 -1.56 -23.00 -13.70
CA GLU A 37 -0.27 -22.73 -14.33
C GLU A 37 0.39 -21.51 -13.74
N ARG A 38 1.71 -21.57 -13.59
CA ARG A 38 2.57 -20.48 -13.13
C ARG A 38 3.66 -20.23 -14.15
N GLU A 39 3.78 -18.98 -14.60
CA GLU A 39 4.81 -18.55 -15.54
C GLU A 39 5.79 -17.60 -14.86
N HIS A 40 7.07 -17.71 -15.22
CA HIS A 40 8.12 -16.83 -14.71
C HIS A 40 8.55 -15.86 -15.80
N ARG A 41 8.28 -14.56 -15.56
CA ARG A 41 8.48 -13.45 -16.50
C ARG A 41 9.22 -12.31 -15.83
N HIS A 42 9.40 -11.21 -16.57
CA HIS A 42 9.76 -9.91 -16.00
C HIS A 42 8.57 -8.97 -16.02
N PHE A 43 8.57 -7.97 -15.16
CA PHE A 43 7.41 -7.08 -15.02
C PHE A 43 7.07 -6.34 -16.33
N ARG A 44 8.07 -6.02 -17.15
CA ARG A 44 7.85 -5.40 -18.46
C ARG A 44 7.00 -6.25 -19.42
N ASP A 45 6.92 -7.55 -19.18
CA ASP A 45 6.15 -8.49 -20.00
C ASP A 45 4.67 -8.50 -19.62
N ILE A 46 4.25 -7.74 -18.59
CA ILE A 46 2.86 -7.67 -18.11
C ILE A 46 1.88 -7.34 -19.25
N LYS A 47 2.32 -6.53 -20.23
CA LYS A 47 1.51 -6.15 -21.39
C LYS A 47 1.08 -7.33 -22.25
N GLU A 48 1.78 -8.47 -22.22
CA GLU A 48 1.40 -9.70 -22.93
C GLU A 48 0.11 -10.33 -22.37
N TYR A 49 -0.25 -9.98 -21.14
CA TYR A 49 -1.42 -10.49 -20.41
C TYR A 49 -2.60 -9.50 -20.37
N LEU A 50 -2.41 -8.30 -20.92
CA LEU A 50 -3.44 -7.25 -21.02
C LEU A 50 -4.04 -7.23 -22.43
N LYS A 51 -5.31 -6.83 -22.53
CA LYS A 51 -6.06 -6.78 -23.79
C LYS A 51 -6.66 -5.40 -23.99
N ALA A 52 -6.80 -4.96 -25.24
CA ALA A 52 -7.58 -3.78 -25.56
C ALA A 52 -8.98 -3.89 -24.94
N GLY A 53 -9.42 -2.84 -24.27
CA GLY A 53 -10.69 -2.80 -23.55
C GLY A 53 -10.61 -3.20 -22.08
N ASP A 54 -9.47 -3.71 -21.58
CA ASP A 54 -9.22 -3.87 -20.15
C ASP A 54 -9.04 -2.51 -19.46
N CYS A 55 -9.19 -2.47 -18.14
CA CYS A 55 -8.90 -1.30 -17.31
C CYS A 55 -7.91 -1.66 -16.20
N LEU A 56 -6.76 -1.02 -16.20
CA LEU A 56 -5.77 -1.08 -15.14
C LEU A 56 -6.10 -0.02 -14.08
N VAL A 57 -6.37 -0.43 -12.84
CA VAL A 57 -6.74 0.49 -11.76
C VAL A 57 -5.59 0.67 -10.79
N ILE A 58 -5.05 1.88 -10.73
CA ILE A 58 -3.88 2.25 -9.94
C ILE A 58 -4.26 3.17 -8.77
N ASN A 59 -3.49 3.11 -7.69
CA ASN A 59 -3.67 3.98 -6.52
C ASN A 59 -2.68 5.15 -6.61
N ASN A 60 -3.18 6.37 -6.86
CA ASN A 60 -2.38 7.57 -7.05
C ASN A 60 -2.01 8.32 -5.75
N THR A 61 -2.15 7.65 -4.61
CA THR A 61 -1.73 8.24 -3.34
C THR A 61 -0.24 8.54 -3.32
N LYS A 62 0.14 9.65 -2.68
CA LYS A 62 1.53 10.08 -2.50
C LYS A 62 1.94 9.95 -1.04
N VAL A 63 3.09 9.36 -0.80
CA VAL A 63 3.66 9.22 0.55
C VAL A 63 4.25 10.54 1.00
N LEU A 64 3.89 10.95 2.21
CA LEU A 64 4.51 12.08 2.88
C LEU A 64 5.85 11.66 3.50
N PRO A 65 6.86 12.55 3.54
CA PRO A 65 8.06 12.32 4.36
C PRO A 65 7.71 12.46 5.84
N ALA A 66 6.90 11.52 6.33
CA ALA A 66 6.15 11.61 7.57
C ALA A 66 6.98 11.32 8.83
N ARG A 67 8.26 10.93 8.69
CA ARG A 67 9.14 10.61 9.81
C ARG A 67 10.04 11.80 10.11
N LEU A 68 9.91 12.35 11.31
CA LEU A 68 10.62 13.52 11.77
C LEU A 68 11.53 13.17 12.97
N TYR A 69 12.78 13.63 12.93
CA TYR A 69 13.73 13.52 14.02
C TYR A 69 14.00 14.89 14.63
N GLY A 70 13.83 14.99 15.92
CA GLY A 70 13.98 16.23 16.67
C GLY A 70 14.45 16.02 18.09
N GLU A 71 14.40 17.08 18.87
CA GLU A 71 14.84 17.09 20.26
C GLU A 71 13.75 17.66 21.16
N ARG A 72 13.54 17.04 22.32
CA ARG A 72 12.65 17.58 23.34
C ARG A 72 13.20 18.90 23.87
N VAL A 73 12.42 19.96 23.80
CA VAL A 73 12.76 21.29 24.29
C VAL A 73 13.07 21.23 25.80
N GLY A 74 14.14 21.89 26.21
CA GLY A 74 14.58 21.95 27.61
C GLY A 74 15.45 20.79 28.09
N THR A 75 15.41 19.61 27.40
CA THR A 75 16.25 18.46 27.83
C THR A 75 17.21 17.98 26.73
N GLY A 76 17.02 18.36 25.47
CA GLY A 76 17.81 17.89 24.33
C GLY A 76 17.65 16.38 24.04
N ALA A 77 16.67 15.72 24.64
CA ALA A 77 16.47 14.29 24.41
C ALA A 77 16.02 14.03 22.97
N ALA A 78 16.72 13.13 22.26
CA ALA A 78 16.35 12.74 20.91
C ALA A 78 14.94 12.14 20.89
N MET A 79 14.14 12.57 19.90
CA MET A 79 12.75 12.20 19.70
C MET A 79 12.52 11.89 18.22
N GLU A 80 11.74 10.86 17.97
CA GLU A 80 11.21 10.52 16.64
C GLU A 80 9.70 10.70 16.65
N ILE A 81 9.16 11.40 15.66
CA ILE A 81 7.73 11.49 15.41
C ILE A 81 7.43 10.89 14.04
N LEU A 82 6.37 10.10 13.97
CA LEU A 82 5.85 9.58 12.74
C LEU A 82 4.40 10.03 12.58
N LEU A 83 4.13 10.84 11.56
CA LEU A 83 2.81 11.35 11.23
C LEU A 83 1.91 10.21 10.76
N LEU A 84 0.69 10.11 11.28
CA LEU A 84 -0.27 9.06 10.95
C LEU A 84 -1.51 9.61 10.24
N VAL A 85 -2.22 10.52 10.91
CA VAL A 85 -3.49 11.07 10.44
C VAL A 85 -3.52 12.57 10.73
N ARG A 86 -3.76 13.36 9.69
CA ARG A 86 -4.03 14.79 9.84
C ARG A 86 -5.44 14.96 10.40
N ARG A 87 -5.56 15.61 11.55
CA ARG A 87 -6.82 15.88 12.22
C ARG A 87 -7.38 17.25 11.87
N ASP A 88 -6.47 18.21 11.70
CA ASP A 88 -6.74 19.60 11.39
C ASP A 88 -5.53 20.19 10.68
N MET A 89 -5.56 21.46 10.28
CA MET A 89 -4.50 22.15 9.54
C MET A 89 -3.12 21.91 10.17
N ASP A 90 -3.01 22.08 11.48
CA ASP A 90 -1.75 21.97 12.23
C ASP A 90 -1.73 20.82 13.24
N THR A 91 -2.81 20.04 13.32
CA THR A 91 -2.98 19.00 14.34
C THR A 91 -2.94 17.62 13.73
N TRP A 92 -2.09 16.76 14.30
CA TRP A 92 -1.86 15.43 13.79
C TRP A 92 -1.92 14.36 14.88
N GLU A 93 -2.43 13.20 14.51
CA GLU A 93 -2.20 11.97 15.25
C GLU A 93 -0.86 11.39 14.84
N VAL A 94 -0.03 11.00 15.81
CA VAL A 94 1.33 10.58 15.57
C VAL A 94 1.76 9.42 16.47
N LEU A 95 2.72 8.63 16.00
CA LEU A 95 3.56 7.80 16.87
C LEU A 95 4.76 8.62 17.33
N VAL A 96 5.15 8.47 18.61
CA VAL A 96 6.33 9.14 19.18
C VAL A 96 7.25 8.12 19.82
N ARG A 97 8.54 8.23 19.57
CA ARG A 97 9.59 7.44 20.21
C ARG A 97 10.68 8.33 20.79
N PRO A 98 11.09 8.10 22.06
CA PRO A 98 10.50 7.18 23.04
C PRO A 98 9.21 7.78 23.64
N GLY A 99 8.09 7.01 23.59
CA GLY A 99 6.79 7.49 24.03
C GLY A 99 6.72 7.96 25.48
N LYS A 100 7.52 7.38 26.39
CA LYS A 100 7.56 7.79 27.81
C LYS A 100 8.06 9.22 28.03
N LYS A 101 8.74 9.81 27.03
CA LYS A 101 9.29 11.17 27.06
C LYS A 101 8.41 12.21 26.36
N ALA A 102 7.22 11.82 25.89
CA ALA A 102 6.26 12.69 25.20
C ALA A 102 4.94 12.71 25.97
N ARG A 103 4.80 13.65 26.90
CA ARG A 103 3.62 13.87 27.75
C ARG A 103 2.89 15.14 27.28
N PRO A 104 1.59 15.29 27.56
CA PRO A 104 0.89 16.54 27.29
C PRO A 104 1.63 17.76 27.85
N GLY A 105 1.77 18.80 27.02
CA GLY A 105 2.55 20.02 27.30
C GLY A 105 4.03 19.94 26.92
N ASP A 106 4.58 18.77 26.58
CA ASP A 106 5.96 18.68 26.10
C ASP A 106 6.06 19.25 24.68
N LYS A 107 7.16 19.99 24.43
CA LYS A 107 7.50 20.51 23.10
C LYS A 107 8.70 19.79 22.51
N ILE A 108 8.65 19.53 21.21
CA ILE A 108 9.69 18.86 20.46
C ILE A 108 10.05 19.77 19.28
N SER A 109 11.33 20.07 19.14
CA SER A 109 11.87 20.97 18.10
C SER A 109 12.56 20.18 17.00
N PHE A 110 12.31 20.56 15.74
CA PHE A 110 12.88 19.96 14.54
C PHE A 110 13.58 21.04 13.71
N GLY A 111 14.67 20.66 13.01
CA GLY A 111 15.38 21.57 12.11
C GLY A 111 15.85 22.87 12.77
N GLY A 112 16.30 22.81 14.04
CA GLY A 112 16.76 24.00 14.75
C GLY A 112 15.66 25.01 15.07
N GLY A 113 14.40 24.56 15.23
CA GLY A 113 13.24 25.40 15.55
C GLY A 113 12.37 25.79 14.35
N LYS A 114 12.68 25.34 13.15
CA LYS A 114 11.83 25.57 11.95
C LYS A 114 10.43 24.96 12.11
N LEU A 115 10.33 23.85 12.85
CA LEU A 115 9.10 23.17 13.19
C LEU A 115 9.13 22.80 14.68
N VAL A 116 8.05 23.12 15.39
CA VAL A 116 7.91 22.76 16.81
C VAL A 116 6.58 22.03 16.99
N ALA A 117 6.62 20.86 17.62
CA ALA A 117 5.43 20.10 17.98
C ALA A 117 5.14 20.22 19.46
N GLU A 118 3.89 20.52 19.83
CA GLU A 118 3.39 20.42 21.18
C GLU A 118 2.52 19.18 21.33
N VAL A 119 2.78 18.35 22.33
CA VAL A 119 1.95 17.18 22.67
C VAL A 119 0.69 17.66 23.39
N LEU A 120 -0.47 17.47 22.77
CA LEU A 120 -1.76 17.85 23.35
C LEU A 120 -2.34 16.73 24.22
N GLU A 121 -2.31 15.51 23.72
CA GLU A 121 -2.99 14.37 24.33
C GLU A 121 -2.28 13.04 24.03
N VAL A 122 -2.45 12.07 24.92
CA VAL A 122 -2.11 10.66 24.72
C VAL A 122 -3.40 9.88 24.52
N ILE A 123 -3.60 9.31 23.35
CA ILE A 123 -4.81 8.58 23.02
C ILE A 123 -4.63 7.06 23.14
N GLU A 124 -5.73 6.32 22.99
CA GLU A 124 -5.74 4.85 23.01
C GLU A 124 -4.72 4.26 22.02
N GLY A 125 -4.06 3.16 22.39
CA GLY A 125 -2.98 2.56 21.61
C GLY A 125 -1.62 3.25 21.74
N GLY A 126 -1.54 4.33 22.55
CA GLY A 126 -0.28 5.03 22.84
C GLY A 126 0.13 6.06 21.79
N ASN A 127 -0.71 6.35 20.81
CA ASN A 127 -0.51 7.47 19.89
C ASN A 127 -0.67 8.81 20.60
N ARG A 128 -0.20 9.89 19.99
CA ARG A 128 -0.33 11.25 20.51
C ARG A 128 -1.10 12.11 19.52
N ILE A 129 -1.84 13.06 20.05
CA ILE A 129 -2.30 14.21 19.29
C ILE A 129 -1.28 15.32 19.54
N ILE A 130 -0.72 15.87 18.48
CA ILE A 130 0.23 16.97 18.52
C ILE A 130 -0.27 18.12 17.68
N LYS A 131 0.14 19.33 18.06
CA LYS A 131 -0.05 20.53 17.26
C LYS A 131 1.29 21.08 16.83
N PHE A 132 1.42 21.42 15.56
CA PHE A 132 2.62 22.05 15.02
C PHE A 132 2.54 23.56 15.05
N GLU A 133 3.67 24.19 15.37
CA GLU A 133 3.93 25.64 15.23
C GLU A 133 5.07 25.78 14.20
N TYR A 134 4.85 26.58 13.15
CA TYR A 134 5.80 26.79 12.05
C TYR A 134 5.48 28.08 11.30
N GLU A 135 6.42 28.56 10.48
CA GLU A 135 6.22 29.66 9.53
C GLU A 135 6.29 29.14 8.09
N GLY A 136 5.36 29.54 7.24
CA GLY A 136 5.33 29.18 5.82
C GLY A 136 4.39 28.01 5.50
N VAL A 137 4.78 27.16 4.54
CA VAL A 137 3.99 26.03 4.06
C VAL A 137 4.50 24.74 4.73
N PHE A 138 3.60 24.04 5.43
CA PHE A 138 3.94 22.84 6.20
C PHE A 138 4.57 21.74 5.35
N GLU A 139 4.03 21.52 4.17
CA GLU A 139 4.48 20.51 3.23
C GLU A 139 5.95 20.74 2.80
N ASN A 140 6.34 22.00 2.56
CA ASN A 140 7.72 22.34 2.22
C ASN A 140 8.69 22.06 3.38
N ILE A 141 8.23 22.28 4.62
CA ILE A 141 9.02 21.99 5.83
C ILE A 141 9.17 20.47 6.00
N LEU A 142 8.10 19.71 5.74
CA LEU A 142 8.16 18.26 5.74
C LEU A 142 9.11 17.71 4.69
N ASP A 143 9.12 18.28 3.49
CA ASP A 143 10.05 17.88 2.41
C ASP A 143 11.51 18.12 2.80
N GLU A 144 11.79 19.17 3.56
CA GLU A 144 13.13 19.52 4.04
C GLU A 144 13.57 18.63 5.21
N LEU A 145 12.71 18.45 6.22
CA LEU A 145 13.06 17.85 7.51
C LEU A 145 12.66 16.38 7.63
N GLY A 146 11.69 15.94 6.83
CA GLY A 146 11.10 14.61 6.93
C GLY A 146 11.86 13.55 6.15
N GLU A 147 11.82 12.33 6.68
CA GLU A 147 12.27 11.13 5.99
C GLU A 147 11.07 10.27 5.57
N MET A 148 11.25 9.51 4.48
CA MET A 148 10.24 8.56 4.01
C MET A 148 10.01 7.48 5.06
N PRO A 149 8.76 7.21 5.45
CA PRO A 149 8.43 6.22 6.48
C PRO A 149 8.48 4.81 5.89
N LEU A 150 9.69 4.30 5.66
CA LEU A 150 9.86 2.93 5.18
C LEU A 150 9.27 1.91 6.15
N PRO A 151 8.73 0.80 5.65
CA PRO A 151 8.28 -0.32 6.46
C PRO A 151 9.37 -0.83 7.41
N PRO A 152 9.01 -1.37 8.60
CA PRO A 152 9.99 -1.74 9.63
C PRO A 152 10.94 -2.88 9.24
N TYR A 153 10.61 -3.67 8.22
CA TYR A 153 11.47 -4.73 7.69
C TYR A 153 12.53 -4.23 6.69
N ILE A 154 12.45 -2.97 6.24
CA ILE A 154 13.49 -2.30 5.47
C ILE A 154 14.39 -1.59 6.45
N THR A 155 15.60 -2.10 6.63
CA THR A 155 16.60 -1.58 7.56
C THR A 155 17.67 -0.73 6.86
N HIS A 156 17.79 -0.87 5.54
CA HIS A 156 18.70 -0.08 4.73
C HIS A 156 18.15 1.32 4.48
N LYS A 157 19.05 2.33 4.56
CA LYS A 157 18.67 3.70 4.23
C LYS A 157 18.51 3.82 2.71
N LEU A 158 17.38 4.39 2.30
CA LEU A 158 17.11 4.64 0.90
C LEU A 158 17.94 5.85 0.42
N GLU A 159 18.76 5.67 -0.62
CA GLU A 159 19.59 6.74 -1.19
C GLU A 159 18.72 7.80 -1.90
N ASP A 160 17.73 7.34 -2.66
CA ASP A 160 16.76 8.21 -3.35
C ASP A 160 15.35 7.95 -2.81
N LYS A 161 14.84 8.93 -2.06
CA LYS A 161 13.50 8.87 -1.46
C LYS A 161 12.37 8.67 -2.49
N ASN A 162 12.57 9.12 -3.76
CA ASN A 162 11.58 8.95 -4.81
C ASN A 162 11.42 7.49 -5.26
N ARG A 163 12.34 6.61 -4.87
CA ARG A 163 12.21 5.17 -5.14
C ARG A 163 11.07 4.51 -4.33
N TYR A 164 10.63 5.14 -3.24
CA TYR A 164 9.45 4.72 -2.47
C TYR A 164 8.20 5.55 -2.83
N GLN A 165 8.11 5.98 -4.09
CA GLN A 165 6.93 6.61 -4.69
C GLN A 165 6.62 5.95 -6.02
N THR A 166 5.34 5.83 -6.37
CA THR A 166 4.93 5.46 -7.72
C THR A 166 5.17 6.62 -8.68
N VAL A 167 5.35 6.32 -9.97
CA VAL A 167 5.56 7.36 -11.00
C VAL A 167 4.32 8.21 -11.26
N TYR A 168 3.18 7.80 -10.73
CA TYR A 168 1.88 8.46 -10.84
C TYR A 168 1.33 8.93 -9.49
N ALA A 169 2.19 9.05 -8.47
CA ALA A 169 1.79 9.57 -7.16
C ALA A 169 1.39 11.05 -7.26
N GLU A 170 0.17 11.38 -6.81
CA GLU A 170 -0.44 12.71 -6.97
C GLU A 170 -0.97 13.26 -5.64
N HIS A 171 -1.85 12.51 -4.96
CA HIS A 171 -2.57 12.98 -3.77
C HIS A 171 -1.84 12.62 -2.47
N GLU A 172 -1.32 13.64 -1.80
CA GLU A 172 -0.61 13.50 -0.53
C GLU A 172 -1.52 13.04 0.61
N GLY A 173 -0.99 12.23 1.52
CA GLY A 173 -1.73 11.77 2.71
C GLY A 173 -1.39 10.36 3.16
N SER A 174 -0.57 9.64 2.43
CA SER A 174 -0.22 8.25 2.73
C SER A 174 1.01 8.14 3.62
N ALA A 175 0.96 7.22 4.57
CA ALA A 175 2.12 6.83 5.39
C ALA A 175 2.95 5.69 4.76
N ALA A 176 2.45 5.09 3.67
CA ALA A 176 3.16 4.05 2.93
C ALA A 176 2.81 4.08 1.44
N ALA A 177 3.75 3.64 0.59
CA ALA A 177 3.52 3.56 -0.85
C ALA A 177 2.61 2.36 -1.20
N PRO A 178 1.78 2.47 -2.26
CA PRO A 178 1.12 1.32 -2.88
C PRO A 178 2.14 0.53 -3.71
N THR A 179 2.88 -0.35 -3.04
CA THR A 179 4.17 -0.89 -3.53
C THR A 179 4.09 -1.69 -4.81
N ALA A 180 2.94 -2.29 -5.13
CA ALA A 180 2.73 -2.93 -6.44
C ALA A 180 2.87 -1.95 -7.62
N GLY A 181 2.59 -0.67 -7.38
CA GLY A 181 2.76 0.39 -8.37
C GLY A 181 4.22 0.80 -8.61
N LEU A 182 5.15 0.42 -7.72
CA LEU A 182 6.56 0.76 -7.86
C LEU A 182 7.24 0.09 -9.06
N HIS A 183 6.65 -0.95 -9.61
CA HIS A 183 7.17 -1.67 -10.78
C HIS A 183 6.92 -0.94 -12.10
N PHE A 184 5.92 -0.05 -12.15
CA PHE A 184 5.59 0.68 -13.36
C PHE A 184 6.58 1.81 -13.63
N THR A 185 6.84 2.04 -14.91
CA THR A 185 7.50 3.24 -15.44
C THR A 185 6.52 4.05 -16.27
N PRO A 186 6.77 5.35 -16.49
CA PRO A 186 5.91 6.15 -17.38
C PRO A 186 5.79 5.53 -18.79
N GLU A 187 6.90 5.02 -19.32
CA GLU A 187 6.97 4.42 -20.65
C GLU A 187 6.11 3.15 -20.73
N LEU A 188 6.19 2.28 -19.72
CA LEU A 188 5.37 1.06 -19.68
C LEU A 188 3.89 1.37 -19.57
N LEU A 189 3.50 2.38 -18.79
CA LEU A 189 2.10 2.83 -18.72
C LEU A 189 1.63 3.37 -20.07
N GLN A 190 2.44 4.18 -20.74
CA GLN A 190 2.12 4.70 -22.07
C GLN A 190 1.95 3.56 -23.09
N GLU A 191 2.86 2.57 -23.12
CA GLU A 191 2.74 1.40 -23.99
C GLU A 191 1.44 0.63 -23.73
N ILE A 192 1.03 0.48 -22.46
CA ILE A 192 -0.22 -0.19 -22.08
C ILE A 192 -1.44 0.60 -22.58
N GLU A 193 -1.44 1.93 -22.46
CA GLU A 193 -2.53 2.78 -22.96
C GLU A 193 -2.61 2.74 -24.51
N GLU A 194 -1.47 2.75 -25.19
CA GLU A 194 -1.38 2.63 -26.66
C GLU A 194 -1.94 1.29 -27.20
N MET A 195 -1.93 0.25 -26.36
CA MET A 195 -2.59 -1.04 -26.67
C MET A 195 -4.11 -0.99 -26.54
N GLY A 196 -4.69 0.13 -26.10
CA GLY A 196 -6.13 0.28 -25.87
C GLY A 196 -6.61 -0.21 -24.50
N VAL A 197 -5.69 -0.37 -23.53
CA VAL A 197 -6.02 -0.59 -22.13
C VAL A 197 -6.26 0.75 -21.47
N LYS A 198 -7.38 0.90 -20.77
CA LYS A 198 -7.68 2.11 -19.99
C LYS A 198 -6.88 2.11 -18.68
N VAL A 199 -6.45 3.27 -18.22
CA VAL A 199 -5.86 3.45 -16.90
C VAL A 199 -6.79 4.32 -16.07
N ALA A 200 -7.31 3.78 -14.97
CA ALA A 200 -8.16 4.49 -14.03
C ALA A 200 -7.45 4.64 -12.68
N HIS A 201 -7.77 5.71 -11.97
CA HIS A 201 -7.16 6.05 -10.69
C HIS A 201 -8.15 5.89 -9.55
N VAL A 202 -7.67 5.39 -8.44
CA VAL A 202 -8.31 5.50 -7.13
C VAL A 202 -7.30 6.10 -6.17
N THR A 203 -7.77 6.74 -5.11
CA THR A 203 -6.90 7.19 -4.02
C THR A 203 -7.25 6.40 -2.77
N LEU A 204 -6.28 5.74 -2.16
CA LEU A 204 -6.39 5.20 -0.80
C LEU A 204 -5.12 5.56 -0.06
N HIS A 205 -5.27 6.31 1.03
CA HIS A 205 -4.15 6.65 1.89
C HIS A 205 -3.83 5.48 2.83
N VAL A 206 -2.70 4.85 2.56
CA VAL A 206 -2.25 3.67 3.29
C VAL A 206 -1.76 4.06 4.68
N GLY A 207 -2.36 3.49 5.70
CA GLY A 207 -1.92 3.65 7.09
C GLY A 207 -0.81 2.66 7.45
N LEU A 208 -0.05 2.99 8.51
CA LEU A 208 1.01 2.09 9.03
C LEU A 208 0.48 0.77 9.58
N GLY A 209 -0.82 0.70 9.81
CA GLY A 209 -1.46 -0.52 10.25
C GLY A 209 -1.27 -1.69 9.29
N THR A 210 -1.10 -1.43 8.00
CA THR A 210 -0.84 -2.44 6.96
C THR A 210 0.42 -3.28 7.23
N PHE A 211 1.39 -2.74 7.99
CA PHE A 211 2.61 -3.45 8.36
C PHE A 211 2.55 -4.13 9.73
N ARG A 212 1.41 -4.04 10.43
CA ARG A 212 1.25 -4.73 11.71
C ARG A 212 0.92 -6.20 11.48
N PRO A 213 1.61 -7.13 12.15
CA PRO A 213 1.26 -8.54 12.05
C PRO A 213 -0.13 -8.80 12.62
N VAL A 214 -0.83 -9.77 12.06
CA VAL A 214 -2.08 -10.30 12.64
C VAL A 214 -1.72 -10.97 13.97
N LYS A 215 -2.44 -10.61 15.04
CA LYS A 215 -2.15 -11.09 16.40
C LYS A 215 -3.16 -12.09 16.93
N VAL A 216 -4.17 -12.42 16.13
CA VAL A 216 -5.25 -13.32 16.49
C VAL A 216 -5.05 -14.67 15.81
N ASP A 217 -5.43 -15.75 16.49
CA ASP A 217 -5.35 -17.10 15.93
C ASP A 217 -6.48 -17.38 14.92
N ASN A 218 -7.67 -16.84 15.20
CA ASN A 218 -8.82 -16.95 14.33
C ASN A 218 -8.93 -15.71 13.43
N VAL A 219 -8.84 -15.91 12.12
CA VAL A 219 -8.92 -14.84 11.12
C VAL A 219 -10.15 -13.93 11.32
N LEU A 220 -11.30 -14.51 11.73
CA LEU A 220 -12.55 -13.77 11.92
C LEU A 220 -12.53 -12.76 13.08
N GLU A 221 -11.56 -12.87 13.97
CA GLU A 221 -11.39 -11.96 15.12
C GLU A 221 -10.47 -10.77 14.81
N HIS A 222 -9.91 -10.72 13.59
CA HIS A 222 -9.03 -9.64 13.19
C HIS A 222 -9.82 -8.38 12.84
N GLU A 223 -9.48 -7.27 13.47
CA GLU A 223 -10.02 -5.94 13.16
C GLU A 223 -9.09 -5.17 12.24
N MET A 224 -9.58 -4.87 11.03
CA MET A 224 -8.87 -4.01 10.08
C MET A 224 -8.89 -2.55 10.50
N HIS A 225 -7.77 -1.87 10.28
CA HIS A 225 -7.74 -0.43 10.46
C HIS A 225 -8.50 0.27 9.35
N SER A 226 -8.95 1.48 9.71
CA SER A 226 -9.65 2.35 8.80
C SER A 226 -8.66 3.11 7.92
N GLU A 227 -8.90 3.11 6.61
CA GLU A 227 -8.12 3.87 5.63
C GLU A 227 -9.05 4.73 4.77
N PHE A 228 -8.60 5.97 4.52
CA PHE A 228 -9.37 6.93 3.74
C PHE A 228 -9.20 6.68 2.26
N TYR A 229 -10.31 6.72 1.51
CA TYR A 229 -10.31 6.53 0.07
C TYR A 229 -11.16 7.57 -0.65
N VAL A 230 -10.83 7.77 -1.93
CA VAL A 230 -11.58 8.55 -2.90
C VAL A 230 -11.67 7.79 -4.21
N VAL A 231 -12.86 7.74 -4.79
CA VAL A 231 -13.12 7.32 -6.18
C VAL A 231 -13.92 8.44 -6.84
N GLU A 232 -13.28 9.13 -7.77
CA GLU A 232 -13.88 10.25 -8.49
C GLU A 232 -14.92 9.75 -9.52
N PRO A 233 -15.95 10.56 -9.85
CA PRO A 233 -17.00 10.17 -10.80
C PRO A 233 -16.49 9.71 -12.16
N GLU A 234 -15.54 10.43 -12.72
CA GLU A 234 -14.94 10.13 -14.03
C GLU A 234 -14.21 8.78 -14.02
N GLN A 235 -13.53 8.47 -12.91
CA GLN A 235 -12.81 7.21 -12.74
C GLN A 235 -13.78 6.03 -12.60
N ALA A 236 -14.86 6.22 -11.84
CA ALA A 236 -15.91 5.22 -11.71
C ALA A 236 -16.59 4.95 -13.07
N GLU A 237 -16.83 5.98 -13.88
CA GLU A 237 -17.40 5.84 -15.22
C GLU A 237 -16.50 5.01 -16.14
N ILE A 238 -15.19 5.30 -16.21
CA ILE A 238 -14.21 4.54 -17.01
C ILE A 238 -14.28 3.04 -16.66
N MET A 239 -14.28 2.73 -15.37
CA MET A 239 -14.30 1.34 -14.88
C MET A 239 -15.64 0.65 -15.18
N ASN A 240 -16.77 1.34 -15.01
CA ASN A 240 -18.09 0.79 -15.29
C ASN A 240 -18.31 0.55 -16.80
N GLU A 241 -17.85 1.47 -17.66
CA GLU A 241 -17.86 1.27 -19.10
C GLU A 241 -17.02 0.06 -19.51
N THR A 242 -15.83 -0.11 -18.91
CA THR A 242 -15.00 -1.29 -19.14
C THR A 242 -15.77 -2.58 -18.85
N LYS A 243 -16.40 -2.68 -17.68
CA LYS A 243 -17.21 -3.85 -17.29
C LYS A 243 -18.39 -4.07 -18.24
N LYS A 244 -19.11 -2.99 -18.60
CA LYS A 244 -20.25 -3.05 -19.53
C LYS A 244 -19.87 -3.58 -20.91
N ASN A 245 -18.65 -3.26 -21.37
CA ASN A 245 -18.12 -3.69 -22.64
C ASN A 245 -17.40 -5.05 -22.58
N GLY A 246 -17.44 -5.76 -21.45
CA GLY A 246 -16.86 -7.08 -21.27
C GLY A 246 -15.33 -7.08 -21.03
N GLY A 247 -14.73 -5.92 -20.81
CA GLY A 247 -13.33 -5.78 -20.40
C GLY A 247 -13.12 -6.17 -18.92
N ARG A 248 -11.87 -6.45 -18.55
CA ARG A 248 -11.50 -6.85 -17.20
C ARG A 248 -11.06 -5.63 -16.37
N ILE A 249 -11.35 -5.69 -15.08
CA ILE A 249 -10.81 -4.76 -14.08
C ILE A 249 -9.58 -5.40 -13.44
N ILE A 250 -8.42 -4.83 -13.70
CA ILE A 250 -7.12 -5.30 -13.20
C ILE A 250 -6.64 -4.33 -12.14
N ALA A 251 -6.76 -4.73 -10.88
CA ALA A 251 -6.32 -3.91 -9.76
C ALA A 251 -4.80 -3.98 -9.59
N VAL A 252 -4.15 -2.83 -9.43
CA VAL A 252 -2.74 -2.74 -9.06
C VAL A 252 -2.63 -2.48 -7.56
N GLY A 253 -2.23 -3.52 -6.84
CA GLY A 253 -2.12 -3.55 -5.40
C GLY A 253 -3.40 -3.92 -4.66
N THR A 254 -3.20 -4.42 -3.46
CA THR A 254 -4.28 -4.74 -2.52
C THR A 254 -5.04 -3.49 -2.09
N THR A 255 -4.43 -2.32 -2.16
CA THR A 255 -5.07 -1.02 -1.86
C THR A 255 -6.12 -0.66 -2.89
N SER A 256 -5.81 -0.79 -4.20
CA SER A 256 -6.79 -0.60 -5.27
C SER A 256 -7.93 -1.62 -5.16
N THR A 257 -7.60 -2.89 -4.88
CA THR A 257 -8.59 -3.95 -4.64
C THR A 257 -9.54 -3.59 -3.50
N ARG A 258 -9.01 -3.21 -2.35
CA ARG A 258 -9.83 -2.85 -1.17
C ARG A 258 -10.71 -1.64 -1.44
N THR A 259 -10.21 -0.64 -2.17
CA THR A 259 -11.01 0.52 -2.57
C THR A 259 -12.16 0.10 -3.46
N LEU A 260 -11.88 -0.62 -4.55
CA LEU A 260 -12.89 -1.07 -5.50
C LEU A 260 -13.98 -1.91 -4.84
N GLU A 261 -13.59 -2.89 -4.04
CA GLU A 261 -14.55 -3.76 -3.34
C GLU A 261 -15.37 -3.02 -2.27
N SER A 262 -14.84 -1.90 -1.72
CA SER A 262 -15.57 -1.05 -0.75
C SER A 262 -16.63 -0.17 -1.40
N VAL A 263 -16.46 0.22 -2.67
CA VAL A 263 -17.36 1.15 -3.35
C VAL A 263 -18.28 0.47 -4.36
N THR A 264 -18.05 -0.80 -4.68
CA THR A 264 -18.88 -1.54 -5.62
C THR A 264 -20.12 -2.08 -4.94
N ASP A 265 -21.28 -1.74 -5.50
CA ASP A 265 -22.56 -2.18 -4.99
C ASP A 265 -22.88 -3.66 -5.31
N GLU A 266 -24.05 -4.13 -4.87
CA GLU A 266 -24.47 -5.52 -5.07
C GLU A 266 -24.76 -5.88 -6.55
N ASN A 267 -24.97 -4.87 -7.40
CA ASN A 267 -25.16 -5.05 -8.84
C ASN A 267 -23.82 -5.03 -9.61
N GLY A 268 -22.70 -4.89 -8.90
CA GLY A 268 -21.36 -4.81 -9.49
C GLY A 268 -21.04 -3.44 -10.10
N ILE A 269 -21.79 -2.41 -9.75
CA ILE A 269 -21.56 -1.04 -10.21
C ILE A 269 -20.61 -0.33 -9.25
N ILE A 270 -19.51 0.18 -9.78
CA ILE A 270 -18.51 0.96 -9.03
C ILE A 270 -19.06 2.37 -8.80
N GLN A 271 -19.27 2.72 -7.53
CA GLN A 271 -19.84 4.01 -7.14
C GLN A 271 -18.76 5.05 -6.92
N PRO A 272 -18.91 6.28 -7.45
CA PRO A 272 -18.06 7.40 -7.06
C PRO A 272 -18.33 7.73 -5.60
N LYS A 273 -17.28 7.64 -4.77
CA LYS A 273 -17.45 7.77 -3.31
C LYS A 273 -16.16 8.18 -2.62
N THR A 274 -16.31 9.03 -1.62
CA THR A 274 -15.26 9.37 -0.65
C THR A 274 -15.65 8.83 0.72
N GLY A 275 -14.71 8.23 1.43
CA GLY A 275 -15.02 7.68 2.75
C GLY A 275 -13.87 6.91 3.39
N TRP A 276 -14.23 6.09 4.35
CA TRP A 276 -13.30 5.25 5.10
C TRP A 276 -13.66 3.79 4.92
N THR A 277 -12.65 2.94 4.72
CA THR A 277 -12.85 1.49 4.61
C THR A 277 -12.12 0.74 5.72
N LYS A 278 -12.80 -0.26 6.27
CA LYS A 278 -12.24 -1.30 7.13
C LYS A 278 -12.42 -2.68 6.52
N ILE A 279 -12.62 -2.73 5.19
CA ILE A 279 -12.89 -4.00 4.51
C ILE A 279 -11.76 -5.00 4.78
N PHE A 280 -12.13 -6.18 5.22
CA PHE A 280 -11.26 -7.31 5.40
C PHE A 280 -11.66 -8.41 4.41
N ILE A 281 -10.79 -8.67 3.44
CA ILE A 281 -11.01 -9.66 2.40
C ILE A 281 -10.19 -10.90 2.74
N TYR A 282 -10.86 -12.03 2.87
CA TYR A 282 -10.29 -13.34 3.18
C TYR A 282 -11.08 -14.44 2.44
N PRO A 283 -10.58 -15.69 2.36
CA PRO A 283 -11.27 -16.76 1.62
C PRO A 283 -12.73 -16.93 2.03
N GLY A 284 -13.60 -16.94 1.02
CA GLY A 284 -15.07 -16.90 1.16
C GLY A 284 -15.66 -15.53 0.80
N TYR A 285 -14.83 -14.52 0.48
CA TYR A 285 -15.28 -13.24 -0.03
C TYR A 285 -15.61 -13.35 -1.54
N ASP A 286 -16.77 -12.83 -1.92
CA ASP A 286 -17.23 -12.76 -3.33
C ASP A 286 -16.84 -11.40 -3.94
N PHE A 287 -15.88 -11.42 -4.86
CA PHE A 287 -15.42 -10.22 -5.53
C PHE A 287 -16.47 -9.67 -6.49
N LYS A 288 -16.74 -8.35 -6.42
CA LYS A 288 -17.76 -7.65 -7.22
C LYS A 288 -17.14 -6.85 -8.37
N ALA A 289 -15.93 -6.36 -8.19
CA ALA A 289 -15.26 -5.46 -9.13
C ALA A 289 -14.02 -6.08 -9.75
N VAL A 290 -13.13 -6.69 -8.96
CA VAL A 290 -11.79 -7.06 -9.39
C VAL A 290 -11.77 -8.41 -10.10
N ASP A 291 -11.29 -8.42 -11.34
CA ASP A 291 -11.14 -9.62 -12.16
C ASP A 291 -9.71 -10.19 -12.10
N CYS A 292 -8.69 -9.32 -12.01
CA CYS A 292 -7.28 -9.68 -11.93
C CYS A 292 -6.53 -8.75 -10.97
N LEU A 293 -5.39 -9.21 -10.43
CA LEU A 293 -4.63 -8.47 -9.44
C LEU A 293 -3.14 -8.50 -9.74
N VAL A 294 -2.53 -7.33 -9.82
CA VAL A 294 -1.07 -7.14 -9.78
C VAL A 294 -0.68 -6.80 -8.36
N THR A 295 0.23 -7.54 -7.74
CA THR A 295 0.67 -7.26 -6.37
C THR A 295 2.11 -7.76 -6.12
N ASN A 296 2.71 -7.36 -5.00
CA ASN A 296 3.97 -7.93 -4.53
C ASN A 296 3.73 -9.27 -3.83
N PHE A 297 4.79 -10.02 -3.58
CA PHE A 297 4.75 -11.14 -2.63
C PHE A 297 4.60 -10.61 -1.19
N HIS A 298 3.68 -11.22 -0.43
CA HIS A 298 3.29 -10.79 0.90
C HIS A 298 3.91 -11.67 2.00
N LEU A 299 3.87 -11.16 3.25
CA LEU A 299 4.31 -11.91 4.43
C LEU A 299 3.45 -13.14 4.71
N PRO A 300 4.06 -14.19 5.29
CA PRO A 300 3.28 -15.25 5.92
C PRO A 300 2.28 -14.67 6.92
N GLU A 301 1.12 -15.28 7.01
CA GLU A 301 0.08 -14.96 8.00
C GLU A 301 -0.46 -13.52 7.93
N SER A 302 -0.18 -12.77 6.86
CA SER A 302 -0.66 -11.39 6.68
C SER A 302 -2.08 -11.33 6.12
N THR A 303 -2.78 -10.22 6.39
CA THR A 303 -4.10 -9.95 5.78
C THR A 303 -4.02 -9.88 4.25
N LEU A 304 -2.84 -9.57 3.69
CA LEU A 304 -2.64 -9.43 2.26
C LEU A 304 -2.56 -10.77 1.53
N ILE A 305 -1.91 -11.79 2.11
CA ILE A 305 -1.94 -13.14 1.54
C ILE A 305 -3.35 -13.75 1.63
N MET A 306 -4.11 -13.38 2.68
CA MET A 306 -5.52 -13.78 2.82
C MET A 306 -6.39 -13.20 1.71
N LEU A 307 -6.19 -11.92 1.34
CA LEU A 307 -6.89 -11.27 0.24
C LEU A 307 -6.59 -11.95 -1.10
N VAL A 308 -5.31 -12.21 -1.39
CA VAL A 308 -4.91 -12.93 -2.61
C VAL A 308 -5.51 -14.34 -2.62
N SER A 309 -5.51 -15.02 -1.48
CA SER A 309 -6.12 -16.35 -1.32
C SER A 309 -7.65 -16.34 -1.51
N ALA A 310 -8.31 -15.23 -1.18
CA ALA A 310 -9.72 -15.06 -1.47
C ALA A 310 -9.99 -14.98 -2.98
N LEU A 311 -9.13 -14.29 -3.73
CA LEU A 311 -9.27 -14.13 -5.17
C LEU A 311 -8.96 -15.43 -5.94
N MET A 312 -7.87 -16.09 -5.60
CA MET A 312 -7.31 -17.18 -6.39
C MET A 312 -7.62 -18.58 -5.84
N GLY A 313 -8.02 -18.69 -4.59
CA GLY A 313 -8.06 -19.93 -3.83
C GLY A 313 -6.79 -20.14 -3.02
N LYS A 314 -6.96 -20.55 -1.75
CA LYS A 314 -5.86 -20.65 -0.79
C LYS A 314 -4.74 -21.59 -1.26
N ASP A 315 -5.10 -22.79 -1.69
CA ASP A 315 -4.11 -23.83 -2.01
C ASP A 315 -3.21 -23.40 -3.19
N LEU A 316 -3.79 -22.84 -4.25
CA LEU A 316 -3.05 -22.32 -5.39
C LEU A 316 -2.09 -21.17 -4.99
N VAL A 317 -2.53 -20.28 -4.09
CA VAL A 317 -1.67 -19.19 -3.58
C VAL A 317 -0.52 -19.75 -2.77
N MET A 318 -0.79 -20.66 -1.82
CA MET A 318 0.26 -21.24 -0.98
C MET A 318 1.30 -22.01 -1.81
N GLU A 319 0.86 -22.81 -2.78
CA GLU A 319 1.77 -23.51 -3.71
C GLU A 319 2.60 -22.51 -4.56
N SER A 320 1.99 -21.40 -4.99
CA SER A 320 2.71 -20.37 -5.74
C SER A 320 3.77 -19.65 -4.90
N TYR A 321 3.49 -19.44 -3.62
CA TYR A 321 4.44 -18.83 -2.69
C TYR A 321 5.59 -19.79 -2.33
N ASP A 322 5.30 -21.08 -2.15
CA ASP A 322 6.34 -22.11 -1.97
C ASP A 322 7.26 -22.19 -3.20
N GLU A 323 6.69 -22.12 -4.41
CA GLU A 323 7.45 -22.07 -5.65
C GLU A 323 8.29 -20.78 -5.74
N ALA A 324 7.73 -19.63 -5.38
CA ALA A 324 8.45 -18.37 -5.36
C ALA A 324 9.66 -18.39 -4.41
N VAL A 325 9.54 -19.03 -3.25
CA VAL A 325 10.67 -19.22 -2.32
C VAL A 325 11.74 -20.12 -2.94
N LYS A 326 11.37 -21.25 -3.56
CA LYS A 326 12.30 -22.19 -4.24
C LYS A 326 13.03 -21.51 -5.40
N GLU A 327 12.31 -20.71 -6.19
CA GLU A 327 12.81 -19.96 -7.33
C GLU A 327 13.51 -18.65 -6.91
N ARG A 328 13.63 -18.40 -5.58
CA ARG A 328 14.31 -17.25 -5.01
C ARG A 328 13.79 -15.91 -5.53
N TYR A 329 12.47 -15.76 -5.58
CA TYR A 329 11.85 -14.45 -5.77
C TYR A 329 12.17 -13.55 -4.59
N ARG A 330 12.17 -12.24 -4.85
CA ARG A 330 12.32 -11.21 -3.83
C ARG A 330 10.95 -10.86 -3.26
N PHE A 331 10.87 -10.72 -1.95
CA PHE A 331 9.60 -10.49 -1.24
C PHE A 331 9.45 -9.07 -0.76
N PHE A 332 8.23 -8.63 -0.50
CA PHE A 332 7.78 -7.35 0.04
C PHE A 332 7.93 -6.14 -0.89
N SER A 333 7.98 -4.93 -0.27
CA SER A 333 7.81 -3.63 -0.91
C SER A 333 8.75 -3.38 -2.10
N PHE A 334 10.00 -3.82 -2.02
CA PHE A 334 10.99 -3.72 -3.09
C PHE A 334 11.26 -5.06 -3.79
N GLY A 335 10.43 -6.03 -3.50
CA GLY A 335 10.51 -7.36 -4.08
C GLY A 335 10.01 -7.44 -5.51
N ASP A 336 9.74 -8.66 -5.94
CA ASP A 336 9.19 -8.99 -7.24
C ASP A 336 7.64 -8.95 -7.21
N ALA A 337 7.02 -9.12 -8.36
CA ALA A 337 5.59 -9.00 -8.53
C ALA A 337 4.92 -10.33 -8.87
N CYS A 338 3.61 -10.38 -8.57
CA CYS A 338 2.68 -11.39 -9.06
C CYS A 338 1.60 -10.74 -9.92
N LEU A 339 1.20 -11.42 -10.97
CA LEU A 339 -0.02 -11.16 -11.72
C LEU A 339 -0.96 -12.35 -11.53
N PHE A 340 -2.06 -12.14 -10.83
CA PHE A 340 -3.08 -13.14 -10.59
C PHE A 340 -4.23 -12.97 -11.57
N LEU A 341 -4.37 -13.91 -12.50
CA LEU A 341 -5.39 -13.95 -13.52
C LEU A 341 -6.56 -14.81 -13.02
N ALA A 342 -7.51 -14.18 -12.30
CA ALA A 342 -8.68 -14.87 -11.77
C ALA A 342 -9.80 -14.99 -12.80
N LYS A 343 -9.80 -14.14 -13.82
CA LYS A 343 -10.72 -14.16 -14.95
C LYS A 343 -9.95 -13.98 -16.26
N LYS A 344 -10.35 -14.71 -17.28
CA LYS A 344 -9.78 -14.66 -18.66
C LYS A 344 -10.19 -13.43 -19.43
#